data_ac6098174821a77c5aeb86076fe6ddff
#
_entry.id   ac6098174821a77c5aeb86076fe6ddff
#
_cell.length_a   1.000
_cell.length_b   1.000
_cell.length_c   1.000
_cell.angle_alpha   90.00
_cell.angle_beta   90.00
_cell.angle_gamma   90.00
#
_symmetry.space_group_name_H-M   'P 1'
#
loop_
_entity.id
_entity.type
_entity.pdbx_description
1 polymer ?
#
loop_
_entity_poly.entity_id
_entity_poly.type
_entity_poly.pdbx_seq_one_letter_code
_entity_poly.pdbx_strand_id
1 'polypeptide(L)'
;MVEVATSFLEVKKENVIKTIYDLEVAGTNYFHIDVMDGQFVKNNTVDIMREYTEYIKQVANTKTEVHLMVKDVESYVKAYIDMGVNCITFHLESLKSENEILKIISYIKQNNIQVGLAISPNTNIEEVYKYLPYIHRVLIMTVEPGK
;
A
#
# COMPACT_ATOMS: atom_id res chain seq x y z
N MET A 1 5.50 6.67 -19.79
CA MET A 1 6.70 6.63 -18.89
C MET A 1 6.43 5.59 -17.85
N VAL A 2 7.39 4.72 -17.52
CA VAL A 2 7.26 3.71 -16.45
C VAL A 2 7.76 4.34 -15.16
N GLU A 3 7.00 4.21 -14.07
CA GLU A 3 7.41 4.56 -12.72
C GLU A 3 7.80 3.29 -11.95
N VAL A 4 8.80 3.41 -11.08
CA VAL A 4 9.31 2.30 -10.26
C VAL A 4 8.91 2.54 -8.80
N ALA A 5 8.27 1.55 -8.20
CA ALA A 5 7.99 1.49 -6.78
C ALA A 5 8.84 0.37 -6.14
N THR A 6 9.74 0.73 -5.23
CA THR A 6 10.68 -0.23 -4.65
C THR A 6 10.18 -0.69 -3.28
N SER A 7 9.98 -2.02 -3.13
CA SER A 7 9.50 -2.61 -1.88
C SER A 7 10.57 -2.62 -0.78
N PHE A 8 10.12 -2.38 0.44
CA PHE A 8 10.92 -2.45 1.67
C PHE A 8 10.78 -3.79 2.41
N LEU A 9 10.01 -4.74 1.86
CA LEU A 9 9.66 -5.99 2.55
C LEU A 9 10.89 -6.77 3.02
N GLU A 10 11.93 -6.87 2.19
CA GLU A 10 13.17 -7.62 2.48
C GLU A 10 14.28 -6.75 3.10
N VAL A 11 14.01 -5.47 3.37
CA VAL A 11 15.00 -4.58 3.95
C VAL A 11 15.17 -4.89 5.42
N LYS A 12 16.40 -5.15 5.85
CA LYS A 12 16.73 -5.37 7.26
C LYS A 12 16.74 -4.05 8.01
N LYS A 13 16.30 -4.08 9.28
CA LYS A 13 16.20 -2.89 10.13
C LYS A 13 17.49 -2.07 10.22
N GLU A 14 18.63 -2.75 10.35
CA GLU A 14 19.94 -2.10 10.42
C GLU A 14 20.34 -1.36 9.12
N ASN A 15 19.71 -1.68 8.00
CA ASN A 15 20.02 -1.12 6.69
C ASN A 15 18.98 -0.10 6.20
N VAL A 16 17.86 0.07 6.89
CA VAL A 16 16.70 0.82 6.37
C VAL A 16 17.06 2.26 5.97
N ILE A 17 17.78 2.99 6.83
CA ILE A 17 18.16 4.39 6.55
C ILE A 17 19.09 4.47 5.33
N LYS A 18 20.10 3.59 5.28
CA LYS A 18 20.99 3.53 4.11
C LYS A 18 20.22 3.21 2.84
N THR A 19 19.30 2.25 2.90
CA THR A 19 18.48 1.85 1.75
C THR A 19 17.59 3.00 1.27
N ILE A 20 17.00 3.78 2.18
CA ILE A 20 16.22 4.97 1.80
C ILE A 20 17.06 5.93 0.97
N TYR A 21 18.26 6.29 1.43
CA TYR A 21 19.15 7.20 0.70
C TYR A 21 19.62 6.62 -0.64
N ASP A 22 20.02 5.36 -0.65
CA ASP A 22 20.50 4.70 -1.89
C ASP A 22 19.38 4.68 -2.95
N LEU A 23 18.14 4.42 -2.57
CA LEU A 23 16.99 4.39 -3.49
C LEU A 23 16.57 5.80 -3.95
N GLU A 24 16.65 6.82 -3.10
CA GLU A 24 16.42 8.21 -3.53
C GLU A 24 17.45 8.64 -4.57
N VAL A 25 18.73 8.35 -4.34
CA VAL A 25 19.83 8.64 -5.29
C VAL A 25 19.64 7.86 -6.60
N ALA A 26 19.17 6.62 -6.53
CA ALA A 26 18.86 5.79 -7.70
C ALA A 26 17.62 6.27 -8.48
N GLY A 27 16.82 7.19 -7.91
CA GLY A 27 15.67 7.80 -8.57
C GLY A 27 14.42 6.94 -8.58
N THR A 28 14.20 6.11 -7.55
CA THR A 28 12.91 5.41 -7.39
C THR A 28 11.77 6.44 -7.30
N ASN A 29 10.62 6.13 -7.90
CA ASN A 29 9.48 7.04 -7.91
C ASN A 29 8.64 6.93 -6.64
N TYR A 30 8.56 5.71 -6.09
CA TYR A 30 7.84 5.41 -4.85
C TYR A 30 8.62 4.46 -3.97
N PHE A 31 8.49 4.63 -2.66
CA PHE A 31 8.78 3.60 -1.67
C PHE A 31 7.51 2.79 -1.44
N HIS A 32 7.60 1.48 -1.60
CA HIS A 32 6.48 0.55 -1.48
C HIS A 32 6.53 -0.17 -0.13
N ILE A 33 5.46 -0.01 0.65
CA ILE A 33 5.35 -0.51 2.02
C ILE A 33 4.27 -1.60 2.07
N ASP A 34 4.70 -2.83 2.26
CA ASP A 34 3.82 -4.01 2.33
C ASP A 34 3.38 -4.30 3.76
N VAL A 35 2.14 -3.95 4.10
CA VAL A 35 1.57 -4.11 5.45
C VAL A 35 0.71 -5.36 5.51
N MET A 36 1.14 -6.31 6.34
CA MET A 36 0.53 -7.61 6.55
C MET A 36 0.13 -7.75 8.02
N ASP A 37 -1.11 -8.12 8.31
CA ASP A 37 -1.66 -8.15 9.67
C ASP A 37 -1.68 -9.53 10.36
N GLY A 38 -1.23 -10.57 9.66
CA GLY A 38 -1.30 -11.94 10.18
C GLY A 38 -2.71 -12.55 10.19
N GLN A 39 -3.73 -11.82 9.67
CA GLN A 39 -5.12 -12.25 9.61
C GLN A 39 -5.63 -12.40 8.17
N PHE A 40 -5.37 -11.43 7.32
CA PHE A 40 -5.63 -11.52 5.89
C PHE A 40 -4.62 -12.43 5.21
N VAL A 41 -3.34 -12.32 5.60
CA VAL A 41 -2.24 -13.20 5.20
C VAL A 41 -1.53 -13.73 6.46
N LYS A 42 -0.71 -14.79 6.32
CA LYS A 42 -0.04 -15.42 7.47
C LYS A 42 1.07 -14.56 8.08
N ASN A 43 1.78 -13.79 7.24
CA ASN A 43 2.88 -12.94 7.67
C ASN A 43 2.35 -11.71 8.41
N ASN A 44 3.16 -11.17 9.32
CA ASN A 44 2.86 -9.93 10.02
C ASN A 44 4.06 -8.98 9.89
N THR A 45 3.83 -7.82 9.29
CA THR A 45 4.82 -6.77 9.09
C THR A 45 4.38 -5.41 9.67
N VAL A 46 3.27 -5.37 10.41
CA VAL A 46 2.63 -4.12 10.87
C VAL A 46 3.63 -3.20 11.57
N ASP A 47 4.29 -3.70 12.60
CA ASP A 47 5.16 -2.85 13.44
C ASP A 47 6.39 -2.36 12.68
N ILE A 48 7.06 -3.26 11.95
CA ILE A 48 8.27 -2.92 11.20
C ILE A 48 7.98 -1.98 10.03
N MET A 49 6.88 -2.19 9.30
CA MET A 49 6.51 -1.33 8.17
C MET A 49 6.02 0.04 8.63
N ARG A 50 5.39 0.12 9.78
CA ARG A 50 5.06 1.39 10.42
C ARG A 50 6.34 2.17 10.76
N GLU A 51 7.30 1.53 11.43
CA GLU A 51 8.58 2.14 11.77
C GLU A 51 9.33 2.61 10.51
N TYR A 52 9.37 1.81 9.44
CA TYR A 52 10.00 2.20 8.18
C TYR A 52 9.29 3.39 7.52
N THR A 53 7.96 3.43 7.58
CA THR A 53 7.20 4.58 7.07
C THR A 53 7.55 5.84 7.85
N GLU A 54 7.68 5.76 9.17
CA GLU A 54 8.10 6.89 10.01
C GLU A 54 9.51 7.39 9.63
N TYR A 55 10.48 6.50 9.43
CA TYR A 55 11.82 6.88 8.97
C TYR A 55 11.78 7.55 7.59
N ILE A 56 11.07 6.96 6.62
CA ILE A 56 10.91 7.53 5.29
C ILE A 56 10.38 8.96 5.37
N LYS A 57 9.33 9.18 6.16
CA LYS A 57 8.71 10.50 6.32
C LYS A 57 9.63 11.54 6.98
N GLN A 58 10.61 11.09 7.75
CA GLN A 58 11.58 11.99 8.42
C GLN A 58 12.75 12.38 7.52
N VAL A 59 13.21 11.47 6.65
CA VAL A 59 14.51 11.63 5.96
C VAL A 59 14.41 11.70 4.43
N ALA A 60 13.23 11.40 3.84
CA ALA A 60 13.07 11.29 2.40
C ALA A 60 11.99 12.21 1.84
N ASN A 61 12.17 12.60 0.56
CA ASN A 61 11.17 13.34 -0.22
C ASN A 61 10.42 12.45 -1.21
N THR A 62 10.93 11.26 -1.49
CA THR A 62 10.30 10.29 -2.40
C THR A 62 8.92 9.91 -1.88
N LYS A 63 7.96 9.81 -2.80
CA LYS A 63 6.58 9.42 -2.48
C LYS A 63 6.52 8.04 -1.86
N THR A 64 5.58 7.87 -0.93
CA THR A 64 5.33 6.59 -0.25
C THR A 64 3.97 6.05 -0.66
N GLU A 65 3.94 4.82 -1.11
CA GLU A 65 2.71 4.06 -1.30
C GLU A 65 2.65 2.87 -0.33
N VAL A 66 1.46 2.63 0.20
CA VAL A 66 1.22 1.56 1.17
C VAL A 66 0.28 0.54 0.56
N HIS A 67 0.69 -0.72 0.61
CA HIS A 67 -0.09 -1.86 0.18
C HIS A 67 -0.61 -2.62 1.40
N LEU A 68 -1.91 -2.53 1.62
CA LEU A 68 -2.59 -3.11 2.77
C LEU A 68 -3.09 -4.52 2.47
N MET A 69 -2.43 -5.52 3.01
CA MET A 69 -2.84 -6.92 3.06
C MET A 69 -3.39 -7.22 4.47
N VAL A 70 -4.53 -6.60 4.77
CA VAL A 70 -5.11 -6.56 6.12
C VAL A 70 -6.61 -6.84 6.11
N LYS A 71 -7.13 -7.35 7.21
CA LYS A 71 -8.55 -7.65 7.39
C LYS A 71 -9.36 -6.41 7.80
N ASP A 72 -8.84 -5.60 8.71
CA ASP A 72 -9.48 -4.34 9.16
C ASP A 72 -8.96 -3.16 8.34
N VAL A 73 -9.43 -3.06 7.08
CA VAL A 73 -8.98 -2.02 6.14
C VAL A 73 -9.21 -0.61 6.68
N GLU A 74 -10.35 -0.34 7.34
CA GLU A 74 -10.70 1.01 7.80
C GLU A 74 -9.70 1.55 8.81
N SER A 75 -9.31 0.75 9.81
CA SER A 75 -8.35 1.16 10.85
C SER A 75 -6.96 1.41 10.28
N TYR A 76 -6.48 0.54 9.37
CA TYR A 76 -5.17 0.74 8.75
C TYR A 76 -5.15 1.92 7.79
N VAL A 77 -6.19 2.12 6.98
CA VAL A 77 -6.33 3.29 6.12
C VAL A 77 -6.23 4.58 6.94
N LYS A 78 -6.96 4.68 8.06
CA LYS A 78 -6.90 5.84 8.94
C LYS A 78 -5.48 6.08 9.48
N ALA A 79 -4.82 5.04 9.98
CA ALA A 79 -3.47 5.14 10.53
C ALA A 79 -2.47 5.66 9.49
N TYR A 80 -2.50 5.17 8.25
CA TYR A 80 -1.57 5.60 7.21
C TYR A 80 -1.93 6.96 6.59
N ILE A 81 -3.20 7.37 6.62
CA ILE A 81 -3.59 8.76 6.32
C ILE A 81 -2.93 9.71 7.32
N ASP A 82 -3.02 9.41 8.63
CA ASP A 82 -2.41 10.22 9.70
C ASP A 82 -0.88 10.30 9.56
N MET A 83 -0.23 9.28 9.01
CA MET A 83 1.21 9.29 8.68
C MET A 83 1.56 10.09 7.43
N GLY A 84 0.59 10.55 6.66
CA GLY A 84 0.79 11.41 5.49
C GLY A 84 1.42 10.70 4.29
N VAL A 85 1.05 9.45 4.01
CA VAL A 85 1.48 8.71 2.82
C VAL A 85 0.81 9.27 1.56
N ASN A 86 1.37 8.97 0.38
CA ASN A 86 0.91 9.55 -0.89
C ASN A 86 -0.13 8.67 -1.62
N CYS A 87 -0.08 7.36 -1.39
CA CYS A 87 -1.00 6.41 -1.98
C CYS A 87 -1.31 5.27 -1.00
N ILE A 88 -2.56 4.83 -0.98
CA ILE A 88 -2.98 3.64 -0.24
C ILE A 88 -3.68 2.69 -1.19
N THR A 89 -3.17 1.47 -1.28
CA THR A 89 -3.74 0.37 -2.04
C THR A 89 -4.23 -0.69 -1.07
N PHE A 90 -5.46 -1.15 -1.23
CA PHE A 90 -6.04 -2.23 -0.42
C PHE A 90 -6.66 -3.31 -1.31
N HIS A 91 -6.80 -4.51 -0.78
CA HIS A 91 -7.33 -5.64 -1.51
C HIS A 91 -8.85 -5.59 -1.66
N LEU A 92 -9.32 -5.85 -2.89
CA LEU A 92 -10.74 -5.99 -3.19
C LEU A 92 -11.37 -7.08 -2.31
N GLU A 93 -10.63 -8.16 -2.07
CA GLU A 93 -11.05 -9.33 -1.29
C GLU A 93 -11.13 -9.07 0.22
N SER A 94 -10.58 -7.96 0.71
CA SER A 94 -10.63 -7.60 2.14
C SER A 94 -12.00 -7.13 2.60
N LEU A 95 -12.86 -6.70 1.68
CA LEU A 95 -14.18 -6.12 1.97
C LEU A 95 -15.28 -6.97 1.34
N LYS A 96 -16.49 -6.93 1.96
CA LYS A 96 -17.57 -7.85 1.61
C LYS A 96 -18.60 -7.25 0.65
N SER A 97 -18.63 -5.93 0.53
CA SER A 97 -19.63 -5.25 -0.27
C SER A 97 -19.08 -4.08 -1.05
N GLU A 98 -19.72 -3.78 -2.18
CA GLU A 98 -19.40 -2.62 -3.00
C GLU A 98 -19.50 -1.31 -2.21
N ASN A 99 -20.49 -1.18 -1.35
CA ASN A 99 -20.67 0.01 -0.53
C ASN A 99 -19.51 0.23 0.44
N GLU A 100 -18.97 -0.83 1.05
CA GLU A 100 -17.78 -0.74 1.91
C GLU A 100 -16.57 -0.28 1.09
N ILE A 101 -16.36 -0.85 -0.09
CA ILE A 101 -15.25 -0.49 -0.98
C ILE A 101 -15.33 0.99 -1.38
N LEU A 102 -16.49 1.45 -1.86
CA LEU A 102 -16.71 2.84 -2.26
C LEU A 102 -16.57 3.82 -1.08
N LYS A 103 -16.98 3.44 0.13
CA LYS A 103 -16.78 4.22 1.35
C LYS A 103 -15.30 4.43 1.65
N ILE A 104 -14.49 3.37 1.59
CA ILE A 104 -13.04 3.44 1.82
C ILE A 104 -12.36 4.28 0.73
N ILE A 105 -12.69 4.06 -0.55
CA ILE A 105 -12.18 4.86 -1.67
C ILE A 105 -12.46 6.36 -1.43
N SER A 106 -13.72 6.70 -1.10
CA SER A 106 -14.13 8.07 -0.84
C SER A 106 -13.36 8.69 0.32
N TYR A 107 -13.20 7.94 1.41
CA TYR A 107 -12.50 8.40 2.60
C TYR A 107 -11.02 8.71 2.32
N ILE A 108 -10.30 7.84 1.60
CA ILE A 108 -8.91 8.08 1.20
C ILE A 108 -8.81 9.32 0.32
N LYS A 109 -9.70 9.46 -0.68
CA LYS A 109 -9.69 10.61 -1.60
C LYS A 109 -9.98 11.94 -0.92
N GLN A 110 -10.90 11.97 0.06
CA GLN A 110 -11.21 13.16 0.85
C GLN A 110 -10.01 13.68 1.64
N ASN A 111 -9.03 12.83 1.92
CA ASN A 111 -7.77 13.20 2.56
C ASN A 111 -6.64 13.52 1.55
N ASN A 112 -6.97 13.73 0.27
CA ASN A 112 -6.03 14.05 -0.81
C ASN A 112 -4.94 12.99 -1.04
N ILE A 113 -5.26 11.71 -0.79
CA ILE A 113 -4.38 10.57 -1.00
C ILE A 113 -4.86 9.78 -2.21
N GLN A 114 -3.92 9.29 -3.02
CA GLN A 114 -4.23 8.43 -4.15
C GLN A 114 -4.74 7.07 -3.67
N VAL A 115 -5.69 6.51 -4.41
CA VAL A 115 -6.28 5.20 -4.08
C VAL A 115 -5.88 4.17 -5.11
N GLY A 116 -5.43 3.02 -4.63
CA GLY A 116 -5.27 1.80 -5.41
C GLY A 116 -6.20 0.68 -4.94
N LEU A 117 -6.61 -0.19 -5.87
CA LEU A 117 -7.21 -1.48 -5.57
C LEU A 117 -6.27 -2.59 -5.99
N ALA A 118 -6.01 -3.53 -5.08
CA ALA A 118 -5.26 -4.75 -5.35
C ALA A 118 -6.21 -5.92 -5.58
N ILE A 119 -5.81 -6.83 -6.46
CA ILE A 119 -6.47 -8.11 -6.68
C ILE A 119 -5.47 -9.26 -6.60
N SER A 120 -5.88 -10.35 -5.97
CA SER A 120 -5.14 -11.61 -5.92
C SER A 120 -5.10 -12.29 -7.30
N PRO A 121 -4.15 -13.19 -7.56
CA PRO A 121 -4.02 -13.84 -8.87
C PRO A 121 -5.27 -14.60 -9.33
N ASN A 122 -6.08 -15.05 -8.38
CA ASN A 122 -7.31 -15.82 -8.66
C ASN A 122 -8.57 -14.95 -8.77
N THR A 123 -8.46 -13.64 -8.54
CA THR A 123 -9.59 -12.71 -8.67
C THR A 123 -9.71 -12.23 -10.12
N ASN A 124 -10.94 -12.31 -10.67
CA ASN A 124 -11.16 -11.86 -12.04
C ASN A 124 -10.96 -10.34 -12.14
N ILE A 125 -10.15 -9.90 -13.11
CA ILE A 125 -9.88 -8.47 -13.36
C ILE A 125 -11.17 -7.67 -13.63
N GLU A 126 -12.22 -8.28 -14.17
CA GLU A 126 -13.49 -7.64 -14.44
C GLU A 126 -14.17 -7.10 -13.17
N GLU A 127 -13.88 -7.69 -12.01
CA GLU A 127 -14.42 -7.21 -10.73
C GLU A 127 -13.94 -5.81 -10.37
N VAL A 128 -12.81 -5.37 -10.92
CA VAL A 128 -12.25 -4.02 -10.70
C VAL A 128 -12.90 -2.97 -11.60
N TYR A 129 -13.46 -3.35 -12.76
CA TYR A 129 -13.88 -2.40 -13.80
C TYR A 129 -14.85 -1.33 -13.30
N LYS A 130 -15.78 -1.69 -12.45
CA LYS A 130 -16.75 -0.73 -11.88
C LYS A 130 -16.12 0.32 -10.96
N TYR A 131 -14.91 0.07 -10.45
CA TYR A 131 -14.18 0.99 -9.56
C TYR A 131 -13.19 1.89 -10.29
N LEU A 132 -12.83 1.59 -11.55
CA LEU A 132 -11.84 2.35 -12.33
C LEU A 132 -12.10 3.86 -12.35
N PRO A 133 -13.34 4.37 -12.44
CA PRO A 133 -13.59 5.81 -12.41
C PRO A 133 -13.25 6.49 -11.08
N TYR A 134 -13.08 5.72 -10.01
CA TYR A 134 -12.93 6.24 -8.64
C TYR A 134 -11.51 6.09 -8.09
N ILE A 135 -10.65 5.30 -8.72
CA ILE A 135 -9.31 4.95 -8.25
C ILE A 135 -8.22 5.49 -9.17
N HIS A 136 -6.97 5.52 -8.69
CA HIS A 136 -5.82 6.01 -9.44
C HIS A 136 -4.98 4.88 -10.05
N ARG A 137 -5.04 3.68 -9.45
CA ARG A 137 -4.27 2.52 -9.90
C ARG A 137 -4.94 1.19 -9.54
N VAL A 138 -4.57 0.15 -10.29
CA VAL A 138 -4.87 -1.24 -9.97
C VAL A 138 -3.55 -1.96 -9.75
N LEU A 139 -3.42 -2.66 -8.62
CA LEU A 139 -2.29 -3.55 -8.33
C LEU A 139 -2.70 -4.98 -8.67
N ILE A 140 -2.11 -5.52 -9.72
CA ILE A 140 -2.33 -6.91 -10.12
C ILE A 140 -1.27 -7.77 -9.46
N MET A 141 -1.67 -8.60 -8.49
CA MET A 141 -0.76 -9.52 -7.84
C MET A 141 -0.34 -10.64 -8.79
N THR A 142 0.96 -10.89 -8.90
CA THR A 142 1.53 -11.99 -9.70
C THR A 142 1.83 -13.21 -8.85
N VAL A 143 1.77 -13.07 -7.55
CA VAL A 143 1.86 -14.12 -6.52
C VAL A 143 0.74 -13.92 -5.50
N GLU A 144 0.45 -14.95 -4.71
CA GLU A 144 -0.52 -14.81 -3.60
C GLU A 144 -0.06 -13.72 -2.62
N PRO A 145 -0.99 -12.90 -2.08
CA PRO A 145 -0.65 -11.91 -1.07
C PRO A 145 0.12 -12.52 0.10
N GLY A 146 1.18 -11.84 0.53
CA GLY A 146 2.00 -12.29 1.66
C GLY A 146 3.07 -13.33 1.31
N LYS A 147 3.36 -13.56 0.02
CA LYS A 147 4.46 -14.42 -0.45
C LYS A 147 5.61 -13.60 -1.00
#